data_5a20f3eb67dde62f5261865515bb01c9
#
_entry.id   5a20f3eb67dde62f5261865515bb01c9
#
_cell.length_a   1.000
_cell.length_b   1.000
_cell.length_c   1.000
_cell.angle_alpha   90.00
_cell.angle_beta   90.00
_cell.angle_gamma   90.00
#
_symmetry.space_group_name_H-M   'P 1'
#
loop_
_entity.id
_entity.type
_entity.pdbx_description
1 polymer ?
#
loop_
_entity_poly.entity_id
_entity_poly.type
_entity_poly.pdbx_seq_one_letter_code
_entity_poly.pdbx_strand_id
1 'polypeptide(L)'
;MTLGCKVNQFETETMEGLFRARGYDVVPFEERADVYVINTCSVTHLSDRKSRQLIRRAARTNPAACIAVTGCYAQVAPEEIRALEGVRVVIGTKERARIVDYVEASLHADTGVAGTITDIMQARVFEDIPLHALPHRTRAFLKIEDGCQNFCTFCIIPYARGPVKSRELSAVEREMRLLVDAGFHEVVLTGIHLGAYGIDLATRPTLADACRTALAEEGLRRLRLGSLESVELSADLLELMRTEPRFAAHLHLPLQAGSDAVLRAMNRHYDTAAFAALLADVRAAVPGVAISTDIIVGFPGETEEDFAAGMDFVRAMGFARMHVFPYSARRGTPAARRTDQVPPMVRKERAARMQALADELAEEFHRSMLGSVAEVLFETCADGVSDGLTETYVRVYTDAPVTRGKIVPVRLTHLYRDGIWGELA
;
A
#
# COMPACT_ATOMS: atom_id res chain seq x y z
N MET A 1 6.21 9.08 -12.19
CA MET A 1 5.46 7.79 -12.34
C MET A 1 5.74 6.85 -11.18
N THR A 2 4.72 6.23 -10.63
CA THR A 2 4.83 5.35 -9.45
C THR A 2 4.45 3.91 -9.78
N LEU A 3 5.25 2.98 -9.30
CA LEU A 3 4.90 1.57 -9.18
C LEU A 3 4.90 1.16 -7.69
N GLY A 4 4.01 0.27 -7.31
CA GLY A 4 4.00 -0.35 -5.99
C GLY A 4 2.86 0.09 -5.08
N CYS A 5 3.15 0.29 -3.80
CA CYS A 5 2.19 0.45 -2.71
C CYS A 5 1.82 1.93 -2.43
N LYS A 6 0.92 2.13 -1.46
CA LYS A 6 0.51 3.46 -0.98
C LYS A 6 1.69 4.29 -0.46
N VAL A 7 2.69 3.63 0.14
CA VAL A 7 3.93 4.29 0.58
C VAL A 7 4.68 4.89 -0.60
N ASN A 8 4.88 4.13 -1.69
CA ASN A 8 5.51 4.67 -2.91
C ASN A 8 4.68 5.81 -3.53
N GLN A 9 3.35 5.73 -3.45
CA GLN A 9 2.48 6.80 -3.95
C GLN A 9 2.68 8.09 -3.17
N PHE A 10 2.64 8.03 -1.83
CA PHE A 10 2.95 9.17 -0.97
C PHE A 10 4.34 9.75 -1.29
N GLU A 11 5.36 8.91 -1.40
CA GLU A 11 6.72 9.34 -1.69
C GLU A 11 6.85 10.03 -3.06
N THR A 12 6.09 9.60 -4.05
CA THR A 12 6.06 10.28 -5.35
C THR A 12 5.39 11.65 -5.24
N GLU A 13 4.28 11.75 -4.52
CA GLU A 13 3.57 13.02 -4.30
C GLU A 13 4.46 14.03 -3.55
N THR A 14 5.25 13.58 -2.57
CA THR A 14 6.22 14.46 -1.89
C THR A 14 7.35 14.91 -2.83
N MET A 15 7.88 14.00 -3.66
CA MET A 15 8.90 14.35 -4.66
C MET A 15 8.36 15.32 -5.72
N GLU A 16 7.13 15.14 -6.20
CA GLU A 16 6.47 16.10 -7.10
C GLU A 16 6.42 17.49 -6.48
N GLY A 17 6.09 17.58 -5.19
CA GLY A 17 6.12 18.83 -4.44
C GLY A 17 7.49 19.50 -4.42
N LEU A 18 8.58 18.72 -4.24
CA LEU A 18 9.94 19.25 -4.28
C LEU A 18 10.30 19.82 -5.67
N PHE A 19 9.94 19.13 -6.75
CA PHE A 19 10.16 19.65 -8.11
C PHE A 19 9.38 20.94 -8.38
N ARG A 20 8.08 20.98 -7.99
CA ARG A 20 7.26 22.20 -8.13
C ARG A 20 7.84 23.37 -7.33
N ALA A 21 8.30 23.13 -6.10
CA ALA A 21 8.93 24.14 -5.26
C ALA A 21 10.22 24.71 -5.87
N ARG A 22 10.88 23.94 -6.76
CA ARG A 22 12.09 24.36 -7.49
C ARG A 22 11.77 24.96 -8.87
N GLY A 23 10.48 25.14 -9.22
CA GLY A 23 10.02 25.76 -10.46
C GLY A 23 9.85 24.84 -11.66
N TYR A 24 9.84 23.51 -11.44
CA TYR A 24 9.54 22.56 -12.50
C TYR A 24 8.04 22.42 -12.73
N ASP A 25 7.63 22.30 -14.00
CA ASP A 25 6.29 21.87 -14.36
C ASP A 25 6.18 20.34 -14.36
N VAL A 26 5.18 19.82 -13.65
CA VAL A 26 4.91 18.39 -13.59
C VAL A 26 3.80 18.05 -14.58
N VAL A 27 4.13 17.22 -15.56
CA VAL A 27 3.26 16.80 -16.66
C VAL A 27 2.95 15.30 -16.59
N PRO A 28 1.90 14.81 -17.27
CA PRO A 28 1.62 13.38 -17.41
C PRO A 28 2.83 12.61 -17.96
N PHE A 29 3.03 11.37 -17.45
CA PHE A 29 4.19 10.55 -17.83
C PHE A 29 4.29 10.23 -19.33
N GLU A 30 3.16 10.25 -20.01
CA GLU A 30 3.04 10.02 -21.45
C GLU A 30 3.59 11.16 -22.30
N GLU A 31 3.67 12.36 -21.74
CA GLU A 31 4.19 13.53 -22.43
C GLU A 31 5.72 13.53 -22.48
N ARG A 32 6.23 14.30 -23.45
CA ARG A 32 7.66 14.51 -23.55
C ARG A 32 8.13 15.49 -22.46
N ALA A 33 9.05 15.03 -21.61
CA ALA A 33 9.61 15.81 -20.51
C ALA A 33 11.13 15.79 -20.54
N ASP A 34 11.77 16.79 -19.91
CA ASP A 34 13.23 16.86 -19.78
C ASP A 34 13.73 15.95 -18.65
N VAL A 35 12.87 15.64 -17.68
CA VAL A 35 13.17 14.78 -16.54
C VAL A 35 12.04 13.76 -16.36
N TYR A 36 12.37 12.49 -16.23
CA TYR A 36 11.43 11.44 -15.82
C TYR A 36 11.84 10.89 -14.46
N VAL A 37 10.96 10.98 -13.49
CA VAL A 37 11.15 10.37 -12.17
C VAL A 37 10.31 9.09 -12.06
N ILE A 38 10.96 7.95 -11.80
CA ILE A 38 10.30 6.64 -11.71
C ILE A 38 10.54 6.05 -10.33
N ASN A 39 9.48 6.01 -9.51
CA ASN A 39 9.51 5.37 -8.19
C ASN A 39 9.13 3.89 -8.35
N THR A 40 10.07 3.00 -8.07
CA THR A 40 10.04 1.59 -8.43
C THR A 40 9.63 0.68 -7.28
N CYS A 41 9.03 -0.45 -7.63
CA CYS A 41 8.65 -1.52 -6.71
C CYS A 41 9.46 -2.79 -6.98
N SER A 42 9.74 -3.58 -5.94
CA SER A 42 10.48 -4.85 -6.02
C SER A 42 9.80 -6.00 -5.26
N VAL A 43 8.49 -5.91 -4.99
CA VAL A 43 7.76 -6.97 -4.27
C VAL A 43 7.62 -8.24 -5.12
N THR A 44 7.48 -8.09 -6.44
CA THR A 44 7.37 -9.23 -7.38
C THR A 44 8.29 -9.06 -8.59
N HIS A 45 8.62 -10.16 -9.27
CA HIS A 45 9.33 -10.11 -10.56
C HIS A 45 8.57 -9.29 -11.62
N LEU A 46 7.24 -9.32 -11.57
CA LEU A 46 6.41 -8.53 -12.48
C LEU A 46 6.62 -7.02 -12.25
N SER A 47 6.77 -6.61 -10.98
CA SER A 47 7.06 -5.21 -10.62
C SER A 47 8.41 -4.75 -11.16
N ASP A 48 9.47 -5.58 -11.03
CA ASP A 48 10.79 -5.28 -11.60
C ASP A 48 10.72 -5.15 -13.12
N ARG A 49 10.01 -6.09 -13.77
CA ARG A 49 9.80 -6.05 -15.24
C ARG A 49 9.08 -4.78 -15.67
N LYS A 50 8.00 -4.41 -14.98
CA LYS A 50 7.25 -3.18 -15.25
C LYS A 50 8.12 -1.93 -15.04
N SER A 51 8.94 -1.91 -13.98
CA SER A 51 9.90 -0.82 -13.73
C SER A 51 10.85 -0.63 -14.91
N ARG A 52 11.48 -1.72 -15.38
CA ARG A 52 12.37 -1.67 -16.55
C ARG A 52 11.66 -1.25 -17.84
N GLN A 53 10.40 -1.65 -18.02
CA GLN A 53 9.59 -1.24 -19.17
C GLN A 53 9.31 0.26 -19.17
N LEU A 54 8.97 0.84 -17.99
CA LEU A 54 8.75 2.29 -17.86
C LEU A 54 10.02 3.09 -18.12
N ILE A 55 11.17 2.65 -17.58
CA ILE A 55 12.46 3.29 -17.80
C ILE A 55 12.79 3.32 -19.30
N ARG A 56 12.68 2.18 -19.99
CA ARG A 56 12.91 2.10 -21.44
C ARG A 56 11.90 2.90 -22.25
N ARG A 57 10.64 3.02 -21.76
CA ARG A 57 9.63 3.87 -22.40
C ARG A 57 10.04 5.34 -22.31
N ALA A 58 10.45 5.83 -21.12
CA ALA A 58 10.94 7.19 -20.92
C ALA A 58 12.13 7.51 -21.84
N ALA A 59 13.15 6.61 -21.92
CA ALA A 59 14.30 6.76 -22.79
C ALA A 59 13.93 6.87 -24.28
N ARG A 60 12.92 6.12 -24.73
CA ARG A 60 12.42 6.22 -26.12
C ARG A 60 11.60 7.47 -26.37
N THR A 61 10.81 7.94 -25.38
CA THR A 61 9.97 9.13 -25.52
C THR A 61 10.83 10.41 -25.66
N ASN A 62 11.91 10.51 -24.85
CA ASN A 62 12.90 11.58 -25.00
C ASN A 62 14.31 11.02 -24.69
N PRO A 63 15.10 10.69 -25.72
CA PRO A 63 16.48 10.17 -25.52
C PRO A 63 17.44 11.15 -24.84
N ALA A 64 17.12 12.46 -24.84
CA ALA A 64 17.92 13.49 -24.18
C ALA A 64 17.51 13.73 -22.71
N ALA A 65 16.43 13.10 -22.24
CA ALA A 65 15.94 13.32 -20.89
C ALA A 65 16.86 12.75 -19.82
N CYS A 66 16.84 13.38 -18.64
CA CYS A 66 17.39 12.81 -17.43
C CYS A 66 16.37 11.82 -16.83
N ILE A 67 16.70 10.54 -16.78
CA ILE A 67 15.86 9.54 -16.11
C ILE A 67 16.39 9.32 -14.70
N ALA A 68 15.60 9.72 -13.70
CA ALA A 68 15.86 9.51 -12.29
C ALA A 68 15.03 8.33 -11.77
N VAL A 69 15.68 7.35 -11.15
CA VAL A 69 15.05 6.13 -10.64
C VAL A 69 15.27 6.03 -9.13
N THR A 70 14.18 5.79 -8.40
CA THR A 70 14.19 5.60 -6.94
C THR A 70 13.29 4.42 -6.54
N GLY A 71 13.18 4.15 -5.25
CA GLY A 71 12.30 3.14 -4.69
C GLY A 71 12.94 1.79 -4.45
N CYS A 72 12.11 0.78 -4.14
CA CYS A 72 12.57 -0.51 -3.65
C CYS A 72 13.48 -1.25 -4.64
N TYR A 73 13.18 -1.22 -5.95
CA TYR A 73 14.02 -1.89 -6.94
C TYR A 73 15.38 -1.19 -7.09
N ALA A 74 15.39 0.15 -7.10
CA ALA A 74 16.64 0.92 -7.12
C ALA A 74 17.51 0.62 -5.89
N GLN A 75 16.90 0.39 -4.71
CA GLN A 75 17.62 0.06 -3.49
C GLN A 75 18.25 -1.34 -3.55
N VAL A 76 17.50 -2.36 -4.01
CA VAL A 76 17.96 -3.76 -3.92
C VAL A 76 18.77 -4.23 -5.12
N ALA A 77 18.67 -3.56 -6.27
CA ALA A 77 19.37 -3.92 -7.49
C ALA A 77 19.84 -2.66 -8.28
N PRO A 78 20.61 -1.76 -7.64
CA PRO A 78 21.02 -0.49 -8.25
C PRO A 78 21.83 -0.67 -9.53
N GLU A 79 22.68 -1.69 -9.62
CA GLU A 79 23.52 -1.92 -10.80
C GLU A 79 22.68 -2.34 -12.02
N GLU A 80 21.60 -3.11 -11.80
CA GLU A 80 20.66 -3.45 -12.89
C GLU A 80 19.97 -2.19 -13.44
N ILE A 81 19.67 -1.22 -12.57
CA ILE A 81 19.05 0.06 -12.95
C ILE A 81 20.08 0.98 -13.66
N ARG A 82 21.30 1.09 -13.11
CA ARG A 82 22.37 1.92 -13.70
C ARG A 82 22.75 1.49 -15.11
N ALA A 83 22.61 0.19 -15.41
CA ALA A 83 22.91 -0.36 -16.73
C ALA A 83 21.82 -0.06 -17.79
N LEU A 84 20.69 0.55 -17.40
CA LEU A 84 19.61 0.87 -18.35
C LEU A 84 19.92 2.20 -19.06
N GLU A 85 19.67 2.21 -20.35
CA GLU A 85 19.86 3.38 -21.20
C GLU A 85 19.03 4.58 -20.73
N GLY A 86 19.64 5.77 -20.72
CA GLY A 86 19.00 7.03 -20.33
C GLY A 86 18.92 7.27 -18.82
N VAL A 87 19.26 6.28 -17.98
CA VAL A 87 19.31 6.46 -16.53
C VAL A 87 20.51 7.31 -16.17
N ARG A 88 20.25 8.45 -15.54
CA ARG A 88 21.27 9.42 -15.10
C ARG A 88 21.30 9.63 -13.59
N VAL A 89 20.22 9.28 -12.87
CA VAL A 89 20.15 9.38 -11.41
C VAL A 89 19.58 8.10 -10.84
N VAL A 90 20.26 7.51 -9.83
CA VAL A 90 19.75 6.36 -9.09
C VAL A 90 19.88 6.62 -7.60
N ILE A 91 18.71 6.67 -6.92
CA ILE A 91 18.61 6.88 -5.47
C ILE A 91 17.84 5.70 -4.88
N GLY A 92 18.25 5.22 -3.72
CA GLY A 92 17.53 4.16 -3.00
C GLY A 92 16.21 4.62 -2.40
N THR A 93 15.87 4.04 -1.28
CA THR A 93 14.66 4.36 -0.51
C THR A 93 14.91 5.42 0.56
N LYS A 94 16.08 6.03 0.58
CA LYS A 94 16.47 7.17 1.41
C LYS A 94 17.05 8.29 0.54
N GLU A 95 17.16 9.49 1.11
CA GLU A 95 17.69 10.72 0.45
C GLU A 95 16.81 11.24 -0.70
N ARG A 96 15.53 10.88 -0.73
CA ARG A 96 14.57 11.40 -1.71
C ARG A 96 14.34 12.90 -1.59
N ALA A 97 14.56 13.47 -0.39
CA ALA A 97 14.56 14.91 -0.17
C ALA A 97 15.58 15.65 -1.08
N ARG A 98 16.62 14.95 -1.54
CA ARG A 98 17.69 15.50 -2.39
C ARG A 98 17.53 15.15 -3.88
N ILE A 99 16.38 14.58 -4.28
CA ILE A 99 16.21 14.08 -5.65
C ILE A 99 16.38 15.20 -6.69
N VAL A 100 15.89 16.40 -6.39
CA VAL A 100 16.02 17.56 -7.30
C VAL A 100 17.48 17.96 -7.44
N ASP A 101 18.23 18.02 -6.35
CA ASP A 101 19.67 18.37 -6.39
C ASP A 101 20.47 17.36 -7.25
N TYR A 102 20.19 16.06 -7.12
CA TYR A 102 20.83 15.03 -7.97
C TYR A 102 20.45 15.16 -9.45
N VAL A 103 19.19 15.50 -9.74
CA VAL A 103 18.73 15.72 -11.12
C VAL A 103 19.43 16.95 -11.71
N GLU A 104 19.43 18.09 -11.01
CA GLU A 104 20.07 19.32 -11.45
C GLU A 104 21.57 19.13 -11.68
N ALA A 105 22.26 18.47 -10.72
CA ALA A 105 23.67 18.13 -10.89
C ALA A 105 23.92 17.28 -12.13
N SER A 106 23.05 16.29 -12.40
CA SER A 106 23.14 15.42 -13.57
C SER A 106 22.86 16.15 -14.90
N LEU A 107 22.02 17.16 -14.91
CA LEU A 107 21.74 17.97 -16.11
C LEU A 107 22.96 18.82 -16.52
N HIS A 108 23.82 19.19 -15.56
CA HIS A 108 25.02 19.99 -15.77
C HIS A 108 26.31 19.15 -15.95
N ALA A 109 26.23 17.83 -15.71
CA ALA A 109 27.38 16.93 -15.83
C ALA A 109 27.37 16.15 -17.17
N ASP A 110 28.49 16.11 -17.87
CA ASP A 110 28.58 15.42 -19.17
C ASP A 110 28.66 13.88 -19.06
N THR A 111 28.96 13.33 -17.89
CA THR A 111 29.18 11.87 -17.76
C THR A 111 28.80 11.32 -16.37
N GLY A 112 28.30 10.08 -16.37
CA GLY A 112 28.12 9.26 -15.18
C GLY A 112 26.69 9.27 -14.62
N VAL A 113 26.40 8.26 -13.80
CA VAL A 113 25.11 8.14 -13.09
C VAL A 113 25.30 8.74 -11.70
N ALA A 114 24.55 9.82 -11.41
CA ALA A 114 24.53 10.47 -10.11
C ALA A 114 23.63 9.72 -9.12
N GLY A 115 23.67 10.12 -7.85
CA GLY A 115 22.82 9.60 -6.80
C GLY A 115 23.53 8.62 -5.87
N THR A 116 22.87 8.31 -4.77
CA THR A 116 23.41 7.52 -3.66
C THR A 116 22.51 6.35 -3.31
N ILE A 117 23.10 5.19 -3.12
CA ILE A 117 22.47 4.04 -2.49
C ILE A 117 23.05 3.91 -1.08
N THR A 118 22.31 4.43 -0.11
CA THR A 118 22.67 4.33 1.29
C THR A 118 22.50 2.88 1.77
N ASP A 119 23.37 2.40 2.66
CA ASP A 119 23.11 1.16 3.38
C ASP A 119 21.84 1.34 4.25
N ILE A 120 20.73 0.87 3.71
CA ILE A 120 19.42 1.08 4.35
C ILE A 120 19.31 0.40 5.72
N MET A 121 20.13 -0.65 5.97
CA MET A 121 20.16 -1.33 7.25
C MET A 121 20.74 -0.47 8.38
N GLN A 122 21.44 0.62 8.04
CA GLN A 122 21.96 1.62 8.99
C GLN A 122 21.02 2.82 9.19
N ALA A 123 19.97 2.94 8.39
CA ALA A 123 19.04 4.06 8.50
C ALA A 123 18.18 3.96 9.77
N ARG A 124 18.23 4.97 10.62
CA ARG A 124 17.51 5.01 11.92
C ARG A 124 16.50 6.15 12.01
N VAL A 125 16.55 7.09 11.08
CA VAL A 125 15.71 8.30 11.13
C VAL A 125 14.72 8.26 9.99
N PHE A 126 13.45 8.54 10.31
CA PHE A 126 12.40 8.73 9.31
C PHE A 126 12.77 9.89 8.39
N GLU A 127 12.59 9.71 7.08
CA GLU A 127 12.80 10.78 6.12
C GLU A 127 11.51 11.61 6.02
N ASP A 128 11.45 12.66 6.84
CA ASP A 128 10.29 13.56 6.88
C ASP A 128 10.38 14.59 5.74
N ILE A 129 9.74 14.27 4.62
CA ILE A 129 9.58 15.21 3.49
C ILE A 129 8.18 15.80 3.61
N PRO A 130 8.05 17.12 3.85
CA PRO A 130 6.75 17.77 3.92
C PRO A 130 5.98 17.69 2.60
N LEU A 131 4.66 17.65 2.68
CA LEU A 131 3.80 17.77 1.51
C LEU A 131 3.80 19.21 1.02
N HIS A 132 4.49 19.48 -0.08
CA HIS A 132 4.53 20.82 -0.73
C HIS A 132 3.48 20.97 -1.84
N ALA A 133 2.89 19.88 -2.29
CA ALA A 133 1.83 19.87 -3.29
C ALA A 133 0.73 18.89 -2.86
N LEU A 134 -0.50 19.29 -3.15
CA LEU A 134 -1.66 18.48 -2.80
C LEU A 134 -1.80 17.32 -3.78
N PRO A 135 -2.12 16.10 -3.28
CA PRO A 135 -2.40 14.97 -4.14
C PRO A 135 -3.58 15.25 -5.07
N HIS A 136 -3.49 14.85 -6.33
CA HIS A 136 -4.60 14.93 -7.30
C HIS A 136 -5.68 13.87 -7.07
N ARG A 137 -5.79 13.35 -5.85
CA ARG A 137 -6.68 12.26 -5.45
C ARG A 137 -7.83 12.80 -4.60
N THR A 138 -8.81 11.97 -4.36
CA THR A 138 -9.96 12.29 -3.51
C THR A 138 -9.73 11.94 -2.05
N ARG A 139 -8.78 11.02 -1.78
CA ARG A 139 -8.27 10.71 -0.45
C ARG A 139 -6.77 10.92 -0.42
N ALA A 140 -6.24 11.36 0.71
CA ALA A 140 -4.81 11.50 0.90
C ALA A 140 -4.20 10.25 1.54
N PHE A 141 -2.97 9.93 1.18
CA PHE A 141 -2.13 9.00 1.92
C PHE A 141 -1.17 9.80 2.79
N LEU A 142 -1.01 9.40 4.05
CA LEU A 142 -0.01 9.96 4.95
C LEU A 142 0.88 8.84 5.45
N LYS A 143 2.13 8.83 5.00
CA LYS A 143 3.13 7.88 5.47
C LYS A 143 3.60 8.30 6.85
N ILE A 144 3.37 7.46 7.85
CA ILE A 144 3.78 7.69 9.23
C ILE A 144 4.87 6.73 9.70
N GLU A 145 5.11 5.64 8.94
CA GLU A 145 6.12 4.63 9.27
C GLU A 145 6.79 4.13 7.98
N ASP A 146 8.06 3.70 8.08
CA ASP A 146 8.85 3.07 7.03
C ASP A 146 9.77 2.00 7.62
N GLY A 147 9.92 0.90 6.89
CA GLY A 147 10.80 -0.19 7.27
C GLY A 147 10.07 -1.37 7.91
N CYS A 148 10.78 -2.50 8.05
CA CYS A 148 10.24 -3.72 8.64
C CYS A 148 11.36 -4.63 9.14
N GLN A 149 11.17 -5.27 10.29
CA GLN A 149 12.13 -6.17 10.92
C GLN A 149 11.57 -7.60 11.11
N ASN A 150 10.44 -7.94 10.45
CA ASN A 150 9.83 -9.28 10.57
C ASN A 150 10.62 -10.36 9.80
N PHE A 151 11.40 -10.00 8.80
CA PHE A 151 12.20 -10.91 8.00
C PHE A 151 11.46 -12.19 7.57
N CYS A 152 10.19 -12.02 7.14
CA CYS A 152 9.44 -13.13 6.54
C CYS A 152 10.27 -13.74 5.41
N THR A 153 10.33 -15.06 5.31
CA THR A 153 11.31 -15.77 4.46
C THR A 153 11.18 -15.46 2.96
N PHE A 154 10.04 -14.96 2.51
CA PHE A 154 9.78 -14.57 1.11
C PHE A 154 10.01 -13.09 0.84
N CYS A 155 10.18 -12.25 1.87
CA CYS A 155 10.04 -10.82 1.76
C CYS A 155 11.37 -10.10 1.54
N ILE A 156 11.42 -9.24 0.51
CA ILE A 156 12.59 -8.40 0.20
C ILE A 156 12.54 -7.04 0.93
N ILE A 157 11.43 -6.69 1.55
CA ILE A 157 11.19 -5.35 2.10
C ILE A 157 12.17 -4.96 3.20
N PRO A 158 12.58 -5.81 4.15
CA PRO A 158 13.61 -5.43 5.12
C PRO A 158 14.90 -4.93 4.46
N TYR A 159 15.29 -5.53 3.35
CA TYR A 159 16.49 -5.17 2.59
C TYR A 159 16.31 -3.93 1.69
N ALA A 160 15.06 -3.62 1.36
CA ALA A 160 14.71 -2.45 0.56
C ALA A 160 14.43 -1.21 1.42
N ARG A 161 13.88 -1.38 2.63
CA ARG A 161 13.39 -0.29 3.48
C ARG A 161 14.15 -0.16 4.81
N GLY A 162 14.89 -1.20 5.20
CA GLY A 162 15.64 -1.24 6.46
C GLY A 162 14.77 -1.38 7.70
N PRO A 163 15.31 -1.07 8.89
CA PRO A 163 14.59 -1.14 10.15
C PRO A 163 13.44 -0.14 10.23
N VAL A 164 12.54 -0.37 11.17
CA VAL A 164 11.41 0.52 11.47
C VAL A 164 11.91 1.93 11.79
N LYS A 165 11.23 2.91 11.19
CA LYS A 165 11.42 4.34 11.39
C LYS A 165 10.05 5.01 11.39
N SER A 166 9.74 5.71 12.45
CA SER A 166 8.45 6.34 12.67
C SER A 166 8.53 7.85 12.53
N ARG A 167 7.48 8.45 11.97
CA ARG A 167 7.30 9.90 11.94
C ARG A 167 6.88 10.39 13.33
N GLU A 168 7.45 11.48 13.83
CA GLU A 168 7.07 12.09 15.09
C GLU A 168 5.59 12.53 15.10
N LEU A 169 4.90 12.39 16.23
CA LEU A 169 3.48 12.78 16.34
C LEU A 169 3.21 14.23 15.95
N SER A 170 4.11 15.16 16.31
CA SER A 170 4.00 16.57 15.91
C SER A 170 4.07 16.77 14.40
N ALA A 171 4.82 15.93 13.70
CA ALA A 171 4.86 15.94 12.24
C ALA A 171 3.61 15.29 11.63
N VAL A 172 3.04 14.26 12.27
CA VAL A 172 1.74 13.70 11.88
C VAL A 172 0.65 14.77 12.00
N GLU A 173 0.57 15.47 13.12
CA GLU A 173 -0.38 16.57 13.36
C GLU A 173 -0.27 17.66 12.29
N ARG A 174 0.94 18.15 12.02
CA ARG A 174 1.21 19.18 11.01
C ARG A 174 0.69 18.77 9.63
N GLU A 175 1.02 17.57 9.18
CA GLU A 175 0.62 17.09 7.87
C GLU A 175 -0.88 16.81 7.79
N MET A 176 -1.49 16.30 8.87
CA MET A 176 -2.94 16.12 8.94
C MET A 176 -3.68 17.43 8.78
N ARG A 177 -3.24 18.49 9.48
CA ARG A 177 -3.82 19.83 9.37
C ARG A 177 -3.72 20.35 7.94
N LEU A 178 -2.55 20.26 7.30
CA LEU A 178 -2.37 20.65 5.89
C LEU A 178 -3.32 19.92 4.94
N LEU A 179 -3.53 18.62 5.13
CA LEU A 179 -4.43 17.83 4.30
C LEU A 179 -5.90 18.21 4.52
N VAL A 180 -6.31 18.41 5.77
CA VAL A 180 -7.69 18.80 6.11
C VAL A 180 -7.99 20.21 5.61
N ASP A 181 -7.08 21.16 5.81
CA ASP A 181 -7.21 22.54 5.32
C ASP A 181 -7.30 22.59 3.77
N ALA A 182 -6.65 21.64 3.12
CA ALA A 182 -6.73 21.45 1.67
C ALA A 182 -8.03 20.78 1.19
N GLY A 183 -8.93 20.42 2.09
CA GLY A 183 -10.25 19.85 1.79
C GLY A 183 -10.30 18.34 1.64
N PHE A 184 -9.28 17.61 2.07
CA PHE A 184 -9.34 16.15 2.12
C PHE A 184 -10.24 15.67 3.26
N HIS A 185 -11.29 14.94 2.92
CA HIS A 185 -12.24 14.38 3.89
C HIS A 185 -11.85 12.98 4.36
N GLU A 186 -11.03 12.25 3.61
CA GLU A 186 -10.49 10.94 3.98
C GLU A 186 -8.97 10.94 3.91
N VAL A 187 -8.34 10.49 5.01
CA VAL A 187 -6.89 10.25 5.07
C VAL A 187 -6.62 8.80 5.44
N VAL A 188 -5.66 8.19 4.74
CA VAL A 188 -5.18 6.83 5.02
C VAL A 188 -3.79 6.93 5.63
N LEU A 189 -3.66 6.61 6.93
CA LEU A 189 -2.35 6.43 7.53
C LEU A 189 -1.71 5.18 6.94
N THR A 190 -0.50 5.32 6.43
CA THR A 190 0.19 4.23 5.73
C THR A 190 1.62 4.05 6.21
N GLY A 191 2.11 2.83 6.13
CA GLY A 191 3.46 2.43 6.46
C GLY A 191 3.80 1.10 5.80
N ILE A 192 4.98 0.62 6.05
CA ILE A 192 5.45 -0.70 5.67
C ILE A 192 5.09 -1.74 6.75
N HIS A 193 5.22 -1.34 8.01
CA HIS A 193 4.96 -2.16 9.19
C HIS A 193 4.25 -1.32 10.26
N LEU A 194 3.03 -0.91 9.94
CA LEU A 194 2.30 0.14 10.65
C LEU A 194 2.11 -0.16 12.14
N GLY A 195 1.91 -1.42 12.52
CA GLY A 195 1.74 -1.82 13.92
C GLY A 195 2.99 -1.64 14.77
N ALA A 196 4.16 -1.55 14.14
CA ALA A 196 5.42 -1.25 14.82
C ALA A 196 5.69 0.27 14.98
N TYR A 197 4.72 1.13 14.62
CA TYR A 197 4.87 2.57 14.77
C TYR A 197 5.26 2.96 16.19
N GLY A 198 6.25 3.84 16.31
CA GLY A 198 6.71 4.45 17.55
C GLY A 198 7.74 3.65 18.33
N ILE A 199 8.03 2.39 17.99
CA ILE A 199 9.00 1.57 18.74
C ILE A 199 10.43 2.13 18.74
N ASP A 200 10.76 2.93 17.73
CA ASP A 200 12.06 3.59 17.53
C ASP A 200 12.11 5.02 18.10
N LEU A 201 10.96 5.60 18.44
CA LEU A 201 10.89 6.94 19.01
C LEU A 201 11.15 6.95 20.52
N ALA A 202 11.74 8.02 21.03
CA ALA A 202 12.08 8.15 22.45
C ALA A 202 10.86 8.07 23.38
N THR A 203 9.75 8.66 22.96
CA THR A 203 8.47 8.68 23.69
C THR A 203 7.64 7.41 23.53
N ARG A 204 8.03 6.53 22.58
CA ARG A 204 7.33 5.28 22.23
C ARG A 204 5.81 5.41 22.08
N PRO A 205 5.32 6.36 21.28
CA PRO A 205 3.90 6.46 21.03
C PRO A 205 3.41 5.20 20.26
N THR A 206 2.16 4.87 20.45
CA THR A 206 1.52 3.73 19.76
C THR A 206 0.88 4.16 18.45
N LEU A 207 0.48 3.21 17.62
CA LEU A 207 -0.33 3.47 16.43
C LEU A 207 -1.68 4.11 16.83
N ALA A 208 -2.26 3.73 17.97
CA ALA A 208 -3.48 4.35 18.47
C ALA A 208 -3.27 5.83 18.80
N ASP A 209 -2.11 6.22 19.32
CA ASP A 209 -1.77 7.64 19.56
C ASP A 209 -1.65 8.42 18.25
N ALA A 210 -1.04 7.84 17.22
CA ALA A 210 -1.01 8.44 15.90
C ALA A 210 -2.42 8.61 15.29
N CYS A 211 -3.29 7.62 15.49
CA CYS A 211 -4.69 7.71 15.06
C CYS A 211 -5.46 8.80 15.81
N ARG A 212 -5.27 8.92 17.14
CA ARG A 212 -5.87 10.00 17.94
C ARG A 212 -5.39 11.37 17.48
N THR A 213 -4.09 11.50 17.21
CA THR A 213 -3.50 12.73 16.66
C THR A 213 -4.16 13.10 15.32
N ALA A 214 -4.34 12.12 14.43
CA ALA A 214 -5.02 12.36 13.16
C ALA A 214 -6.50 12.72 13.32
N LEU A 215 -7.20 12.08 14.26
CA LEU A 215 -8.63 12.31 14.55
C LEU A 215 -8.88 13.61 15.32
N ALA A 216 -7.84 14.25 15.87
CA ALA A 216 -7.97 15.57 16.50
C ALA A 216 -8.31 16.68 15.49
N GLU A 217 -8.06 16.48 14.20
CA GLU A 217 -8.42 17.44 13.15
C GLU A 217 -9.92 17.35 12.84
N GLU A 218 -10.68 18.41 13.20
CA GLU A 218 -12.15 18.44 13.14
C GLU A 218 -12.72 18.29 11.73
N GLY A 219 -12.02 18.78 10.71
CA GLY A 219 -12.42 18.68 9.29
C GLY A 219 -12.28 17.29 8.68
N LEU A 220 -11.59 16.37 9.35
CA LEU A 220 -11.46 14.99 8.92
C LEU A 220 -12.79 14.24 9.08
N ARG A 221 -13.29 13.66 8.00
CA ARG A 221 -14.53 12.87 7.99
C ARG A 221 -14.29 11.38 8.07
N ARG A 222 -13.12 10.90 7.61
CA ARG A 222 -12.78 9.48 7.65
C ARG A 222 -11.28 9.25 7.80
N LEU A 223 -10.90 8.51 8.83
CA LEU A 223 -9.56 7.97 9.03
C LEU A 223 -9.54 6.50 8.63
N ARG A 224 -8.55 6.08 7.87
CA ARG A 224 -8.34 4.69 7.49
C ARG A 224 -6.91 4.28 7.75
N LEU A 225 -6.69 2.99 8.04
CA LEU A 225 -5.36 2.40 8.11
C LEU A 225 -4.97 1.70 6.80
N GLY A 226 -3.68 1.69 6.53
CA GLY A 226 -3.06 0.79 5.57
C GLY A 226 -3.02 -0.66 6.07
N SER A 227 -2.04 -1.42 5.59
CA SER A 227 -1.85 -2.82 6.02
C SER A 227 -1.32 -2.87 7.44
N LEU A 228 -1.87 -3.78 8.26
CA LEU A 228 -1.51 -3.99 9.67
C LEU A 228 -1.26 -5.48 9.91
N GLU A 229 -0.14 -5.83 10.53
CA GLU A 229 0.09 -7.20 10.96
C GLU A 229 -0.91 -7.60 12.04
N SER A 230 -1.47 -8.79 11.92
CA SER A 230 -2.55 -9.27 12.80
C SER A 230 -2.18 -9.25 14.28
N VAL A 231 -0.95 -9.67 14.61
CA VAL A 231 -0.44 -9.72 16.00
C VAL A 231 -0.23 -8.35 16.65
N GLU A 232 -0.37 -7.27 15.89
CA GLU A 232 -0.08 -5.90 16.34
C GLU A 232 -1.35 -5.05 16.52
N LEU A 233 -2.51 -5.64 16.31
CA LEU A 233 -3.78 -4.97 16.60
C LEU A 233 -3.99 -4.92 18.11
N SER A 234 -3.66 -3.77 18.72
CA SER A 234 -3.80 -3.59 20.17
C SER A 234 -5.27 -3.41 20.59
N ALA A 235 -5.57 -3.79 21.84
CA ALA A 235 -6.89 -3.55 22.43
C ALA A 235 -7.28 -2.07 22.42
N ASP A 236 -6.30 -1.17 22.62
CA ASP A 236 -6.49 0.28 22.59
C ASP A 236 -6.86 0.79 21.18
N LEU A 237 -6.23 0.25 20.13
CA LEU A 237 -6.60 0.59 18.75
C LEU A 237 -8.00 0.07 18.40
N LEU A 238 -8.33 -1.14 18.85
CA LEU A 238 -9.64 -1.74 18.62
C LEU A 238 -10.76 -0.96 19.34
N GLU A 239 -10.50 -0.50 20.57
CA GLU A 239 -11.42 0.36 21.33
C GLU A 239 -11.60 1.72 20.64
N LEU A 240 -10.52 2.31 20.10
CA LEU A 240 -10.63 3.54 19.33
C LEU A 240 -11.50 3.34 18.07
N MET A 241 -11.32 2.23 17.35
CA MET A 241 -12.17 1.90 16.19
C MET A 241 -13.65 1.73 16.58
N ARG A 242 -13.90 1.15 17.75
CA ARG A 242 -15.26 0.93 18.25
C ARG A 242 -15.99 2.23 18.64
N THR A 243 -15.25 3.21 19.16
CA THR A 243 -15.81 4.43 19.78
C THR A 243 -15.76 5.66 18.88
N GLU A 244 -14.88 5.70 17.88
CA GLU A 244 -14.73 6.85 16.98
C GLU A 244 -15.42 6.57 15.64
N PRO A 245 -16.57 7.20 15.35
CA PRO A 245 -17.36 6.92 14.14
C PRO A 245 -16.65 7.36 12.85
N ARG A 246 -15.66 8.26 12.93
CA ARG A 246 -14.83 8.66 11.79
C ARG A 246 -13.74 7.65 11.46
N PHE A 247 -13.53 6.65 12.31
CA PHE A 247 -12.60 5.56 12.00
C PHE A 247 -13.29 4.58 11.06
N ALA A 248 -12.72 4.36 9.88
CA ALA A 248 -13.30 3.48 8.86
C ALA A 248 -13.44 2.04 9.39
N ALA A 249 -14.63 1.45 9.23
CA ALA A 249 -14.89 0.06 9.58
C ALA A 249 -14.24 -0.93 8.58
N HIS A 250 -12.93 -0.83 8.44
CA HIS A 250 -12.12 -1.63 7.52
C HIS A 250 -10.73 -1.88 8.09
N LEU A 251 -10.28 -3.13 8.03
CA LEU A 251 -8.90 -3.52 8.30
C LEU A 251 -8.34 -4.34 7.14
N HIS A 252 -7.06 -4.11 6.82
CA HIS A 252 -6.31 -4.99 5.94
C HIS A 252 -5.29 -5.76 6.78
N LEU A 253 -5.56 -7.05 7.00
CA LEU A 253 -4.79 -7.97 7.84
C LEU A 253 -4.22 -9.11 6.99
N PRO A 254 -2.96 -9.03 6.55
CA PRO A 254 -2.35 -10.06 5.70
C PRO A 254 -2.21 -11.40 6.43
N LEU A 255 -2.99 -12.40 6.01
CA LEU A 255 -2.89 -13.78 6.52
C LEU A 255 -1.68 -14.50 5.93
N GLN A 256 -1.36 -14.25 4.68
CA GLN A 256 -0.30 -14.83 3.87
C GLN A 256 -0.52 -16.31 3.49
N ALA A 257 -0.92 -17.19 4.41
CA ALA A 257 -1.28 -18.58 4.14
C ALA A 257 -2.29 -19.09 5.16
N GLY A 258 -3.16 -20.03 4.76
CA GLY A 258 -4.14 -20.65 5.65
C GLY A 258 -3.72 -22.02 6.20
N SER A 259 -2.43 -22.37 6.15
CA SER A 259 -1.84 -23.58 6.73
C SER A 259 -0.74 -23.21 7.71
N ASP A 260 -0.77 -23.78 8.92
CA ASP A 260 0.25 -23.53 9.95
C ASP A 260 1.65 -24.00 9.53
N ALA A 261 1.74 -25.06 8.73
CA ALA A 261 3.01 -25.52 8.19
C ALA A 261 3.63 -24.47 7.27
N VAL A 262 2.82 -23.87 6.40
CA VAL A 262 3.26 -22.82 5.48
C VAL A 262 3.55 -21.51 6.24
N LEU A 263 2.72 -21.11 7.20
CA LEU A 263 2.96 -19.93 8.05
C LEU A 263 4.30 -20.03 8.79
N ARG A 264 4.60 -21.18 9.40
CA ARG A 264 5.91 -21.41 10.03
C ARG A 264 7.06 -21.33 9.03
N ALA A 265 6.91 -21.91 7.84
CA ALA A 265 7.92 -21.86 6.80
C ALA A 265 8.13 -20.44 6.25
N MET A 266 7.11 -19.59 6.30
CA MET A 266 7.14 -18.16 5.97
C MET A 266 7.78 -17.30 7.08
N ASN A 267 8.09 -17.86 8.26
CA ASN A 267 8.51 -17.12 9.47
C ASN A 267 7.42 -16.16 9.96
N ARG A 268 6.14 -16.63 9.99
CA ARG A 268 5.04 -15.89 10.61
C ARG A 268 4.97 -16.20 12.10
N HIS A 269 4.65 -15.19 12.90
CA HIS A 269 4.64 -15.27 14.37
C HIS A 269 3.24 -15.53 14.93
N TYR A 270 2.37 -16.12 14.14
CA TYR A 270 1.02 -16.56 14.50
C TYR A 270 0.65 -17.83 13.73
N ASP A 271 -0.35 -18.54 14.22
CA ASP A 271 -0.99 -19.67 13.56
C ASP A 271 -2.43 -19.32 13.13
N THR A 272 -3.08 -20.25 12.47
CA THR A 272 -4.46 -20.08 11.99
C THR A 272 -5.45 -19.89 13.14
N ALA A 273 -5.25 -20.56 14.27
CA ALA A 273 -6.12 -20.45 15.44
C ALA A 273 -6.05 -19.05 16.07
N ALA A 274 -4.84 -18.51 16.26
CA ALA A 274 -4.63 -17.16 16.76
C ALA A 274 -5.24 -16.09 15.81
N PHE A 275 -5.07 -16.29 14.50
CA PHE A 275 -5.64 -15.39 13.50
C PHE A 275 -7.17 -15.43 13.52
N ALA A 276 -7.78 -16.61 13.62
CA ALA A 276 -9.23 -16.76 13.70
C ALA A 276 -9.80 -16.11 14.98
N ALA A 277 -9.15 -16.29 16.13
CA ALA A 277 -9.54 -15.64 17.38
C ALA A 277 -9.51 -14.11 17.26
N LEU A 278 -8.44 -13.57 16.70
CA LEU A 278 -8.34 -12.12 16.44
C LEU A 278 -9.49 -11.61 15.57
N LEU A 279 -9.83 -12.31 14.48
CA LEU A 279 -10.94 -11.90 13.62
C LEU A 279 -12.28 -11.92 14.34
N ALA A 280 -12.50 -12.89 15.23
CA ALA A 280 -13.68 -12.97 16.06
C ALA A 280 -13.79 -11.74 17.00
N ASP A 281 -12.67 -11.38 17.67
CA ASP A 281 -12.61 -10.22 18.56
C ASP A 281 -12.86 -8.90 17.79
N VAL A 282 -12.26 -8.75 16.61
CA VAL A 282 -12.47 -7.58 15.74
C VAL A 282 -13.94 -7.44 15.34
N ARG A 283 -14.57 -8.53 14.91
CA ARG A 283 -15.99 -8.52 14.51
C ARG A 283 -16.94 -8.27 15.66
N ALA A 284 -16.60 -8.76 16.86
CA ALA A 284 -17.37 -8.48 18.07
C ALA A 284 -17.27 -7.00 18.48
N ALA A 285 -16.08 -6.40 18.36
CA ALA A 285 -15.86 -5.00 18.72
C ALA A 285 -16.41 -4.02 17.69
N VAL A 286 -16.32 -4.33 16.39
CA VAL A 286 -16.73 -3.46 15.28
C VAL A 286 -17.68 -4.24 14.36
N PRO A 287 -18.97 -4.29 14.66
CA PRO A 287 -19.97 -4.99 13.84
C PRO A 287 -19.98 -4.46 12.40
N GLY A 288 -20.02 -5.36 11.44
CA GLY A 288 -19.99 -5.00 10.01
C GLY A 288 -18.61 -4.61 9.45
N VAL A 289 -17.54 -4.74 10.23
CA VAL A 289 -16.18 -4.44 9.76
C VAL A 289 -15.81 -5.29 8.54
N ALA A 290 -15.30 -4.63 7.51
CA ALA A 290 -14.71 -5.31 6.36
C ALA A 290 -13.26 -5.69 6.67
N ILE A 291 -12.96 -6.98 6.59
CA ILE A 291 -11.58 -7.47 6.74
C ILE A 291 -11.09 -7.90 5.37
N SER A 292 -10.02 -7.28 4.91
CA SER A 292 -9.31 -7.66 3.69
C SER A 292 -7.97 -8.31 4.02
N THR A 293 -7.46 -9.16 3.12
CA THR A 293 -6.24 -9.93 3.36
C THR A 293 -5.42 -10.14 2.09
N ASP A 294 -4.14 -10.49 2.29
CA ASP A 294 -3.23 -10.97 1.24
C ASP A 294 -2.99 -12.48 1.44
N ILE A 295 -3.00 -13.24 0.35
CA ILE A 295 -2.71 -14.68 0.33
C ILE A 295 -1.66 -14.97 -0.72
N ILE A 296 -0.61 -15.71 -0.33
CA ILE A 296 0.41 -16.25 -1.22
C ILE A 296 0.16 -17.75 -1.41
N VAL A 297 0.03 -18.19 -2.64
CA VAL A 297 -0.15 -19.61 -2.99
C VAL A 297 1.07 -20.16 -3.71
N GLY A 298 1.34 -21.46 -3.53
CA GLY A 298 2.50 -22.13 -4.12
C GLY A 298 3.82 -21.67 -3.50
N PHE A 299 3.82 -21.39 -2.19
CA PHE A 299 5.03 -21.18 -1.42
C PHE A 299 5.91 -22.46 -1.45
N PRO A 300 7.26 -22.36 -1.46
CA PRO A 300 8.13 -23.54 -1.44
C PRO A 300 7.76 -24.52 -0.32
N GLY A 301 7.53 -25.78 -0.68
CA GLY A 301 7.13 -26.84 0.23
C GLY A 301 5.62 -26.91 0.54
N GLU A 302 4.80 -26.01 -0.01
CA GLU A 302 3.34 -26.10 0.14
C GLU A 302 2.80 -27.34 -0.60
N THR A 303 2.20 -28.27 0.12
CA THR A 303 1.56 -29.48 -0.43
C THR A 303 0.15 -29.18 -0.94
N GLU A 304 -0.52 -30.16 -1.57
CA GLU A 304 -1.93 -29.99 -1.95
C GLU A 304 -2.84 -30.00 -0.72
N GLU A 305 -2.46 -30.78 0.30
CA GLU A 305 -3.15 -30.83 1.59
C GLU A 305 -3.06 -29.46 2.32
N ASP A 306 -1.89 -28.83 2.32
CA ASP A 306 -1.71 -27.47 2.88
C ASP A 306 -2.57 -26.46 2.14
N PHE A 307 -2.60 -26.53 0.81
CA PHE A 307 -3.40 -25.64 -0.01
C PHE A 307 -4.91 -25.85 0.22
N ALA A 308 -5.37 -27.11 0.29
CA ALA A 308 -6.76 -27.42 0.57
C ALA A 308 -7.20 -26.93 1.96
N ALA A 309 -6.40 -27.20 3.00
CA ALA A 309 -6.61 -26.66 4.34
C ALA A 309 -6.66 -25.13 4.35
N GLY A 310 -5.79 -24.49 3.56
CA GLY A 310 -5.78 -23.04 3.36
C GLY A 310 -7.06 -22.50 2.73
N MET A 311 -7.61 -23.19 1.73
CA MET A 311 -8.90 -22.84 1.11
C MET A 311 -10.04 -22.92 2.11
N ASP A 312 -10.09 -24.01 2.91
CA ASP A 312 -11.14 -24.21 3.92
C ASP A 312 -11.05 -23.14 5.02
N PHE A 313 -9.84 -22.84 5.47
CA PHE A 313 -9.63 -21.78 6.46
C PHE A 313 -10.06 -20.41 5.95
N VAL A 314 -9.65 -20.03 4.74
CA VAL A 314 -10.03 -18.76 4.11
C VAL A 314 -11.54 -18.63 3.96
N ARG A 315 -12.22 -19.72 3.55
CA ARG A 315 -13.68 -19.78 3.46
C ARG A 315 -14.33 -19.53 4.83
N ALA A 316 -13.84 -20.19 5.87
CA ALA A 316 -14.34 -20.02 7.23
C ALA A 316 -14.13 -18.60 7.77
N MET A 317 -13.07 -17.92 7.34
CA MET A 317 -12.77 -16.55 7.77
C MET A 317 -13.65 -15.49 7.12
N GLY A 318 -14.24 -15.72 5.95
CA GLY A 318 -15.21 -14.82 5.32
C GLY A 318 -14.65 -13.40 5.10
N PHE A 319 -13.56 -13.28 4.33
CA PHE A 319 -12.94 -11.99 4.03
C PHE A 319 -13.79 -11.17 3.06
N ALA A 320 -13.92 -9.87 3.30
CA ALA A 320 -14.60 -8.94 2.42
C ALA A 320 -13.85 -8.72 1.09
N ARG A 321 -12.53 -8.90 1.11
CA ARG A 321 -11.66 -8.77 -0.07
C ARG A 321 -10.36 -9.52 0.14
N MET A 322 -9.86 -10.14 -0.93
CA MET A 322 -8.56 -10.80 -0.89
C MET A 322 -7.71 -10.40 -2.10
N HIS A 323 -6.40 -10.30 -1.86
CA HIS A 323 -5.41 -10.21 -2.91
C HIS A 323 -4.61 -11.51 -2.96
N VAL A 324 -4.74 -12.22 -4.07
CA VAL A 324 -4.11 -13.53 -4.27
C VAL A 324 -2.84 -13.37 -5.09
N PHE A 325 -1.73 -13.84 -4.55
CA PHE A 325 -0.42 -13.78 -5.18
C PHE A 325 0.14 -15.19 -5.39
N PRO A 326 0.45 -15.59 -6.63
CA PRO A 326 1.33 -16.74 -6.80
C PRO A 326 2.71 -16.38 -6.24
N TYR A 327 3.33 -17.30 -5.48
CA TYR A 327 4.66 -17.06 -4.92
C TYR A 327 5.65 -16.61 -5.99
N SER A 328 6.38 -15.55 -5.69
CA SER A 328 7.37 -14.93 -6.56
C SER A 328 8.73 -14.91 -5.86
N ALA A 329 9.64 -15.80 -6.24
CA ALA A 329 10.96 -15.88 -5.64
C ALA A 329 11.73 -14.55 -5.75
N ARG A 330 12.22 -14.02 -4.63
CA ARG A 330 13.01 -12.77 -4.61
C ARG A 330 14.47 -13.10 -4.31
N ARG A 331 15.38 -12.70 -5.20
CA ARG A 331 16.81 -12.92 -5.02
C ARG A 331 17.26 -12.38 -3.67
N GLY A 332 18.00 -13.20 -2.92
CA GLY A 332 18.50 -12.86 -1.59
C GLY A 332 17.62 -13.35 -0.43
N THR A 333 16.34 -13.67 -0.67
CA THR A 333 15.45 -14.17 0.38
C THR A 333 15.69 -15.66 0.68
N PRO A 334 15.44 -16.11 1.93
CA PRO A 334 15.56 -17.53 2.29
C PRO A 334 14.68 -18.45 1.45
N ALA A 335 13.42 -18.09 1.21
CA ALA A 335 12.49 -18.89 0.43
C ALA A 335 12.92 -19.11 -1.03
N ALA A 336 13.63 -18.12 -1.62
CA ALA A 336 14.15 -18.28 -2.98
C ALA A 336 15.28 -19.30 -3.11
N ARG A 337 15.94 -19.66 -1.99
CA ARG A 337 17.04 -20.63 -1.95
C ARG A 337 16.56 -22.06 -1.69
N ARG A 338 15.30 -22.26 -1.35
CA ARG A 338 14.72 -23.59 -1.11
C ARG A 338 14.69 -24.39 -2.41
N THR A 339 14.91 -25.69 -2.30
CA THR A 339 14.94 -26.65 -3.43
C THR A 339 13.56 -27.22 -3.77
N ASP A 340 12.62 -27.15 -2.84
CA ASP A 340 11.24 -27.64 -2.92
C ASP A 340 10.28 -26.61 -3.51
N GLN A 341 10.70 -25.92 -4.58
CA GLN A 341 9.89 -24.92 -5.28
C GLN A 341 8.65 -25.57 -5.93
N VAL A 342 7.48 -25.00 -5.67
CA VAL A 342 6.24 -25.45 -6.33
C VAL A 342 6.31 -25.09 -7.83
N PRO A 343 5.99 -26.02 -8.74
CA PRO A 343 6.04 -25.78 -10.18
C PRO A 343 5.17 -24.60 -10.62
N PRO A 344 5.60 -23.78 -11.61
CA PRO A 344 4.84 -22.60 -12.05
C PRO A 344 3.39 -22.88 -12.45
N MET A 345 3.12 -24.03 -13.09
CA MET A 345 1.76 -24.42 -13.49
C MET A 345 0.86 -24.66 -12.27
N VAL A 346 1.39 -25.35 -11.24
CA VAL A 346 0.66 -25.60 -9.98
C VAL A 346 0.38 -24.27 -9.26
N ARG A 347 1.38 -23.36 -9.19
CA ARG A 347 1.16 -22.02 -8.63
C ARG A 347 0.06 -21.25 -9.34
N LYS A 348 0.02 -21.31 -10.68
CA LYS A 348 -1.01 -20.65 -11.49
C LYS A 348 -2.39 -21.27 -11.24
N GLU A 349 -2.48 -22.59 -11.16
CA GLU A 349 -3.72 -23.30 -10.86
C GLU A 349 -4.25 -22.94 -9.48
N ARG A 350 -3.41 -23.04 -8.43
CA ARG A 350 -3.77 -22.65 -7.07
C ARG A 350 -4.21 -21.19 -6.98
N ALA A 351 -3.51 -20.29 -7.68
CA ALA A 351 -3.91 -18.88 -7.73
C ALA A 351 -5.30 -18.71 -8.36
N ALA A 352 -5.63 -19.43 -9.42
CA ALA A 352 -6.95 -19.37 -10.03
C ALA A 352 -8.06 -19.90 -9.09
N ARG A 353 -7.82 -21.02 -8.39
CA ARG A 353 -8.77 -21.59 -7.42
C ARG A 353 -8.99 -20.65 -6.23
N MET A 354 -7.91 -20.09 -5.67
CA MET A 354 -7.99 -19.15 -4.55
C MET A 354 -8.65 -17.83 -4.98
N GLN A 355 -8.42 -17.35 -6.22
CA GLN A 355 -9.08 -16.16 -6.74
C GLN A 355 -10.58 -16.38 -6.91
N ALA A 356 -11.01 -17.54 -7.38
CA ALA A 356 -12.43 -17.87 -7.49
C ALA A 356 -13.13 -17.82 -6.11
N LEU A 357 -12.47 -18.36 -5.07
CA LEU A 357 -12.96 -18.24 -3.69
C LEU A 357 -12.98 -16.78 -3.21
N ALA A 358 -11.97 -16.00 -3.55
CA ALA A 358 -11.91 -14.57 -3.20
C ALA A 358 -13.09 -13.78 -3.80
N ASP A 359 -13.43 -14.07 -5.05
CA ASP A 359 -14.54 -13.42 -5.76
C ASP A 359 -15.89 -13.83 -5.15
N GLU A 360 -16.07 -15.11 -4.79
CA GLU A 360 -17.25 -15.64 -4.09
C GLU A 360 -17.47 -14.91 -2.75
N LEU A 361 -16.43 -14.86 -1.90
CA LEU A 361 -16.51 -14.22 -0.59
C LEU A 361 -16.75 -12.70 -0.68
N ALA A 362 -16.13 -12.03 -1.66
CA ALA A 362 -16.37 -10.61 -1.90
C ALA A 362 -17.83 -10.34 -2.29
N GLU A 363 -18.40 -11.19 -3.16
CA GLU A 363 -19.80 -11.08 -3.56
C GLU A 363 -20.74 -11.33 -2.36
N GLU A 364 -20.45 -12.33 -1.51
CA GLU A 364 -21.21 -12.57 -0.28
C GLU A 364 -21.21 -11.35 0.65
N PHE A 365 -20.03 -10.74 0.84
CA PHE A 365 -19.91 -9.51 1.62
C PHE A 365 -20.72 -8.36 1.00
N HIS A 366 -20.64 -8.16 -0.31
CA HIS A 366 -21.43 -7.14 -1.01
C HIS A 366 -22.94 -7.39 -0.85
N ARG A 367 -23.41 -8.64 -0.95
CA ARG A 367 -24.83 -9.00 -0.74
C ARG A 367 -25.29 -8.68 0.67
N SER A 368 -24.44 -8.86 1.68
CA SER A 368 -24.78 -8.55 3.08
C SER A 368 -25.02 -7.06 3.33
N MET A 369 -24.52 -6.19 2.46
CA MET A 369 -24.68 -4.74 2.56
C MET A 369 -25.94 -4.21 1.84
N LEU A 370 -26.60 -5.01 1.01
CA LEU A 370 -27.76 -4.57 0.24
C LEU A 370 -28.91 -4.11 1.15
N GLY A 371 -29.57 -3.01 0.78
CA GLY A 371 -30.62 -2.36 1.54
C GLY A 371 -30.13 -1.38 2.62
N SER A 372 -28.85 -1.43 3.00
CA SER A 372 -28.27 -0.49 3.96
C SER A 372 -27.96 0.86 3.32
N VAL A 373 -27.64 1.86 4.14
CA VAL A 373 -27.09 3.16 3.72
C VAL A 373 -25.62 3.20 4.14
N ALA A 374 -24.75 3.54 3.19
CA ALA A 374 -23.31 3.69 3.43
C ALA A 374 -22.85 5.09 3.03
N GLU A 375 -21.84 5.62 3.71
CA GLU A 375 -21.18 6.85 3.31
C GLU A 375 -20.15 6.56 2.21
N VAL A 376 -20.32 7.13 1.02
CA VAL A 376 -19.46 6.88 -0.16
C VAL A 376 -18.63 8.12 -0.48
N LEU A 377 -17.30 7.98 -0.50
CA LEU A 377 -16.40 8.98 -1.04
C LEU A 377 -16.30 8.79 -2.56
N PHE A 378 -16.88 9.70 -3.33
CA PHE A 378 -16.89 9.62 -4.79
C PHE A 378 -15.55 10.09 -5.39
N GLU A 379 -15.03 9.31 -6.33
CA GLU A 379 -13.67 9.47 -6.86
C GLU A 379 -13.64 9.82 -8.34
N THR A 380 -14.45 9.14 -9.15
CA THR A 380 -14.47 9.32 -10.59
C THR A 380 -15.90 9.43 -11.11
N CYS A 381 -16.03 9.99 -12.31
CA CYS A 381 -17.25 9.98 -13.08
C CYS A 381 -16.88 9.72 -14.54
N ALA A 382 -17.40 8.69 -15.13
CA ALA A 382 -17.19 8.33 -16.53
C ALA A 382 -18.51 7.85 -17.14
N ASP A 383 -18.81 8.33 -18.34
CA ASP A 383 -20.02 7.97 -19.10
C ASP A 383 -21.33 8.13 -18.31
N GLY A 384 -21.42 9.15 -17.47
CA GLY A 384 -22.59 9.43 -16.64
C GLY A 384 -22.72 8.55 -15.39
N VAL A 385 -21.75 7.65 -15.12
CA VAL A 385 -21.70 6.84 -13.92
C VAL A 385 -20.58 7.33 -13.02
N SER A 386 -20.92 7.70 -11.79
CA SER A 386 -19.97 8.04 -10.74
C SER A 386 -19.64 6.82 -9.92
N ASP A 387 -18.39 6.68 -9.48
CA ASP A 387 -17.97 5.62 -8.56
C ASP A 387 -17.18 6.18 -7.38
N GLY A 388 -17.27 5.47 -6.26
CA GLY A 388 -16.59 5.80 -5.03
C GLY A 388 -16.45 4.61 -4.10
N LEU A 389 -15.87 4.84 -2.92
CA LEU A 389 -15.68 3.78 -1.93
C LEU A 389 -16.37 4.11 -0.60
N THR A 390 -16.98 3.08 -0.03
CA THR A 390 -17.57 3.13 1.30
C THR A 390 -16.50 3.16 2.40
N GLU A 391 -16.94 3.34 3.66
CA GLU A 391 -16.10 3.15 4.85
C GLU A 391 -15.55 1.72 4.95
N THR A 392 -16.25 0.73 4.42
CA THR A 392 -15.84 -0.68 4.34
C THR A 392 -14.99 -1.01 3.11
N TYR A 393 -14.63 -0.01 2.30
CA TYR A 393 -13.82 -0.16 1.09
C TYR A 393 -14.51 -0.89 -0.08
N VAL A 394 -15.84 -0.98 -0.04
CA VAL A 394 -16.65 -1.51 -1.14
C VAL A 394 -16.89 -0.42 -2.18
N ARG A 395 -16.75 -0.76 -3.45
CA ARG A 395 -17.03 0.16 -4.56
C ARG A 395 -18.52 0.32 -4.76
N VAL A 396 -18.97 1.57 -4.86
CA VAL A 396 -20.35 1.92 -5.14
C VAL A 396 -20.43 2.75 -6.41
N TYR A 397 -21.43 2.45 -7.23
CA TYR A 397 -21.72 3.12 -8.47
C TYR A 397 -23.09 3.81 -8.41
N THR A 398 -23.22 4.96 -9.05
CA THR A 398 -24.49 5.69 -9.17
C THR A 398 -24.50 6.54 -10.44
N ASP A 399 -25.68 6.78 -11.02
CA ASP A 399 -25.88 7.75 -12.10
C ASP A 399 -26.30 9.14 -11.59
N ALA A 400 -26.47 9.28 -10.27
CA ALA A 400 -26.76 10.57 -9.67
C ALA A 400 -25.58 11.54 -9.83
N PRO A 401 -25.83 12.85 -10.01
CA PRO A 401 -24.79 13.86 -10.07
C PRO A 401 -24.17 14.05 -8.67
N VAL A 402 -22.92 13.65 -8.52
CA VAL A 402 -22.15 13.80 -7.29
C VAL A 402 -20.86 14.55 -7.52
N THR A 403 -20.45 15.33 -6.54
CA THR A 403 -19.19 16.08 -6.60
C THR A 403 -18.05 15.17 -6.15
N ARG A 404 -17.00 15.08 -6.98
CA ARG A 404 -15.76 14.37 -6.67
C ARG A 404 -15.16 14.87 -5.34
N GLY A 405 -14.69 13.93 -4.49
CA GLY A 405 -14.06 14.24 -3.21
C GLY A 405 -15.06 14.47 -2.06
N LYS A 406 -16.36 14.40 -2.32
CA LYS A 406 -17.39 14.50 -1.27
C LYS A 406 -17.80 13.11 -0.78
N ILE A 407 -18.07 13.03 0.51
CA ILE A 407 -18.66 11.86 1.15
C ILE A 407 -20.18 12.08 1.19
N VAL A 408 -20.93 11.16 0.61
CA VAL A 408 -22.38 11.26 0.43
C VAL A 408 -23.04 9.95 0.89
N PRO A 409 -24.15 9.99 1.65
CA PRO A 409 -24.90 8.80 1.99
C PRO A 409 -25.61 8.21 0.77
N VAL A 410 -25.49 6.89 0.59
CA VAL A 410 -26.02 6.14 -0.56
C VAL A 410 -26.71 4.88 -0.05
N ARG A 411 -27.94 4.65 -0.50
CA ARG A 411 -28.67 3.40 -0.28
C ARG A 411 -28.20 2.36 -1.29
N LEU A 412 -27.68 1.25 -0.81
CA LEU A 412 -27.13 0.15 -1.61
C LEU A 412 -28.26 -0.75 -2.12
N THR A 413 -28.44 -0.90 -3.43
CA THR A 413 -29.64 -1.52 -4.00
C THR A 413 -29.41 -2.89 -4.61
N HIS A 414 -28.38 -3.08 -5.44
CA HIS A 414 -28.10 -4.35 -6.10
C HIS A 414 -26.62 -4.47 -6.50
N LEU A 415 -26.16 -5.69 -6.72
CA LEU A 415 -24.81 -5.95 -7.21
C LEU A 415 -24.59 -5.36 -8.60
N TYR A 416 -23.44 -4.72 -8.82
CA TYR A 416 -23.08 -4.13 -10.08
C TYR A 416 -21.57 -4.19 -10.32
N ARG A 417 -21.13 -4.76 -11.41
CA ARG A 417 -19.70 -4.93 -11.75
C ARG A 417 -18.92 -5.58 -10.58
N ASP A 418 -17.87 -4.92 -10.11
CA ASP A 418 -17.03 -5.32 -8.99
C ASP A 418 -17.47 -4.72 -7.65
N GLY A 419 -18.72 -4.26 -7.54
CA GLY A 419 -19.26 -3.59 -6.36
C GLY A 419 -20.77 -3.58 -6.31
N ILE A 420 -21.34 -2.45 -5.89
CA ILE A 420 -22.79 -2.30 -5.62
C ILE A 420 -23.29 -1.03 -6.33
N TRP A 421 -24.48 -1.12 -6.92
CA TRP A 421 -25.21 0.06 -7.37
C TRP A 421 -25.96 0.69 -6.20
N GLY A 422 -26.01 2.02 -6.16
CA GLY A 422 -26.71 2.75 -5.10
C GLY A 422 -27.41 4.02 -5.58
N GLU A 423 -28.37 4.44 -4.79
CA GLU A 423 -29.15 5.67 -4.96
C GLU A 423 -28.86 6.63 -3.81
N LEU A 424 -28.80 7.94 -4.07
CA LEU A 424 -28.58 8.92 -3.00
C LEU A 424 -29.67 8.79 -1.94
N ALA A 425 -29.29 8.74 -0.65
CA ALA A 425 -30.18 8.53 0.48
C ALA A 425 -30.74 9.86 1.03
#